data_dc7bb21cea7c0daf8f363c96be645b31
#
_entry.id   dc7bb21cea7c0daf8f363c96be645b31
#
_cell.length_a   1.000
_cell.length_b   1.000
_cell.length_c   1.000
_cell.angle_alpha   90.00
_cell.angle_beta   90.00
_cell.angle_gamma   90.00
#
_symmetry.space_group_name_H-M   'P 1'
#
loop_
_entity.id
_entity.type
_entity.pdbx_description
1 polymer ?
#
loop_
_entity_poly.entity_id
_entity_poly.type
_entity_poly.pdbx_seq_one_letter_code
_entity_poly.pdbx_strand_id
1 'polypeptide(L)'
;PMVSYDYVIGKNVERPELLNGMDRHTWNLGAGFSAVYDSRDVLTYPHQGLYINLTQCFRPRFMGNDYAFSTTELQVDAYQKVWKGAILAEDFRTMLNFGNPSWGMMALLGNSNSMRGYYEGRYRDKHKMEAQVELRQHIWKRNSLTVWVGAGTVFSKFSNIRSRHILPNYGLGYRWEFKKNVNVRLDYGFGKAGQSGFLFSINEAF
;
A
#
# COMPACT_ATOMS: atom_id res chain seq x y z
N PRO A 1 21.35 -3.01 5.25
CA PRO A 1 21.27 -4.30 4.56
C PRO A 1 20.02 -5.06 4.99
N MET A 2 19.46 -5.84 4.09
CA MET A 2 18.25 -6.63 4.31
C MET A 2 18.43 -8.01 3.68
N VAL A 3 17.96 -9.05 4.38
CA VAL A 3 17.79 -10.39 3.81
C VAL A 3 16.30 -10.71 3.89
N SER A 4 15.68 -11.12 2.80
CA SER A 4 14.28 -11.55 2.77
C SER A 4 14.20 -13.01 2.41
N TYR A 5 13.32 -13.73 3.08
CA TYR A 5 12.99 -15.11 2.80
C TYR A 5 11.49 -15.28 2.80
N ASP A 6 10.95 -15.71 1.67
CA ASP A 6 9.52 -15.89 1.47
C ASP A 6 9.25 -17.27 0.87
N TYR A 7 8.54 -18.12 1.60
CA TYR A 7 8.03 -19.37 1.09
C TYR A 7 6.54 -19.25 0.81
N VAL A 8 6.17 -19.26 -0.46
CA VAL A 8 4.80 -19.05 -0.90
C VAL A 8 4.15 -20.38 -1.24
N ILE A 9 3.01 -20.66 -0.61
CA ILE A 9 2.22 -21.88 -0.79
C ILE A 9 0.85 -21.52 -1.36
N GLY A 10 0.53 -22.03 -2.55
CA GLY A 10 -0.80 -21.97 -3.12
C GLY A 10 -1.69 -23.09 -2.58
N LYS A 11 -2.36 -22.86 -1.47
CA LYS A 11 -3.38 -23.80 -0.95
C LYS A 11 -4.71 -23.57 -1.64
N ASN A 12 -5.44 -24.66 -1.93
CA ASN A 12 -6.81 -24.64 -2.46
C ASN A 12 -6.98 -23.77 -3.73
N VAL A 13 -6.02 -23.83 -4.65
CA VAL A 13 -6.14 -23.13 -5.92
C VAL A 13 -7.09 -23.94 -6.81
N GLU A 14 -8.36 -23.54 -6.81
CA GLU A 14 -9.41 -24.18 -7.64
C GLU A 14 -9.22 -23.89 -9.13
N ARG A 15 -8.50 -22.81 -9.46
CA ARG A 15 -8.24 -22.34 -10.82
C ARG A 15 -6.74 -22.25 -11.08
N PRO A 16 -6.10 -23.34 -11.56
CA PRO A 16 -4.66 -23.35 -11.85
C PRO A 16 -4.21 -22.29 -12.87
N GLU A 17 -5.11 -21.87 -13.76
CA GLU A 17 -4.86 -20.82 -14.75
C GLU A 17 -4.48 -19.47 -14.11
N LEU A 18 -4.91 -19.21 -12.88
CA LEU A 18 -4.53 -17.99 -12.14
C LEU A 18 -3.04 -17.96 -11.76
N LEU A 19 -2.39 -19.12 -11.74
CA LEU A 19 -0.95 -19.23 -11.50
C LEU A 19 -0.10 -18.92 -12.74
N ASN A 20 -0.73 -18.74 -13.92
CA ASN A 20 -0.03 -18.54 -15.20
C ASN A 20 1.05 -19.62 -15.50
N GLY A 21 0.78 -20.87 -15.15
CA GLY A 21 1.72 -21.97 -15.31
C GLY A 21 2.87 -22.01 -14.31
N MET A 22 2.82 -21.19 -13.27
CA MET A 22 3.82 -21.22 -12.19
C MET A 22 3.50 -22.30 -11.16
N ASP A 23 4.52 -22.76 -10.45
CA ASP A 23 4.38 -23.74 -9.40
C ASP A 23 3.56 -23.23 -8.22
N ARG A 24 2.82 -24.14 -7.57
CA ARG A 24 2.05 -23.83 -6.36
C ARG A 24 2.93 -23.48 -5.16
N HIS A 25 4.16 -23.97 -5.16
CA HIS A 25 5.15 -23.75 -4.11
C HIS A 25 6.34 -23.03 -4.72
N THR A 26 6.70 -21.89 -4.17
CA THR A 26 7.85 -21.11 -4.66
C THR A 26 8.70 -20.59 -3.51
N TRP A 27 10.02 -20.71 -3.70
CA TRP A 27 11.03 -20.19 -2.80
C TRP A 27 11.53 -18.85 -3.32
N ASN A 28 11.64 -17.88 -2.42
CA ASN A 28 12.06 -16.54 -2.76
C ASN A 28 13.05 -16.03 -1.69
N LEU A 29 14.33 -16.24 -1.93
CA LEU A 29 15.41 -15.74 -1.09
C LEU A 29 16.03 -14.52 -1.74
N GLY A 30 16.14 -13.42 -1.02
CA GLY A 30 16.64 -12.16 -1.55
C GLY A 30 17.57 -11.45 -0.59
N ALA A 31 18.44 -10.65 -1.17
CA ALA A 31 19.26 -9.69 -0.45
C ALA A 31 19.04 -8.29 -1.04
N GLY A 32 19.13 -7.28 -0.18
CA GLY A 32 18.86 -5.91 -0.59
C GLY A 32 19.21 -4.89 0.48
N PHE A 33 18.65 -3.72 0.31
CA PHE A 33 18.79 -2.61 1.25
C PHE A 33 17.48 -1.82 1.37
N SER A 34 17.32 -1.16 2.50
CA SER A 34 16.28 -0.17 2.72
C SER A 34 16.94 1.12 3.20
N ALA A 35 16.44 2.24 2.67
CA ALA A 35 16.81 3.59 3.07
C ALA A 35 15.56 4.33 3.52
N VAL A 36 15.61 4.90 4.73
CA VAL A 36 14.47 5.61 5.33
C VAL A 36 14.91 7.01 5.69
N TYR A 37 14.10 7.98 5.29
CA TYR A 37 14.15 9.36 5.79
C TYR A 37 12.83 9.68 6.49
N ASP A 38 12.89 10.12 7.74
CA ASP A 38 11.71 10.43 8.54
C ASP A 38 11.94 11.74 9.30
N SER A 39 11.14 12.75 8.97
CA SER A 39 11.12 14.06 9.62
C SER A 39 9.76 14.39 10.24
N ARG A 40 8.90 13.39 10.40
CA ARG A 40 7.56 13.56 11.00
C ARG A 40 7.68 14.01 12.46
N ASP A 41 6.79 14.93 12.85
CA ASP A 41 6.74 15.43 14.22
C ASP A 41 6.22 14.37 15.21
N VAL A 42 5.29 13.51 14.78
CA VAL A 42 4.71 12.41 15.56
C VAL A 42 4.52 11.19 14.68
N LEU A 43 4.98 10.03 15.11
CA LEU A 43 4.93 8.81 14.28
C LEU A 43 3.52 8.25 14.11
N THR A 44 2.68 8.33 15.16
CA THR A 44 1.35 7.70 15.18
C THR A 44 0.24 8.61 14.66
N TYR A 45 0.47 9.93 14.69
CA TYR A 45 -0.45 10.94 14.19
C TYR A 45 0.33 12.15 13.68
N PRO A 46 0.97 12.03 12.50
CA PRO A 46 1.78 13.12 11.95
C PRO A 46 0.94 14.33 11.61
N HIS A 47 1.45 15.53 12.00
CA HIS A 47 0.85 16.80 11.67
C HIS A 47 1.65 17.55 10.59
N GLN A 48 2.95 17.30 10.54
CA GLN A 48 3.87 17.89 9.57
C GLN A 48 5.11 17.02 9.41
N GLY A 49 5.75 17.13 8.26
CA GLY A 49 6.98 16.42 7.96
C GLY A 49 6.84 15.51 6.74
N LEU A 50 7.89 14.78 6.49
CA LEU A 50 8.04 13.91 5.33
C LEU A 50 8.58 12.56 5.79
N TYR A 51 8.00 11.50 5.26
CA TYR A 51 8.50 10.14 5.38
C TYR A 51 8.79 9.58 3.99
N ILE A 52 10.00 9.06 3.79
CA ILE A 52 10.39 8.38 2.55
C ILE A 52 11.00 7.05 2.94
N ASN A 53 10.51 5.98 2.34
CA ASN A 53 11.08 4.64 2.48
C ASN A 53 11.32 4.06 1.08
N LEU A 54 12.59 3.79 0.77
CA LEU A 54 13.00 3.11 -0.45
C LEU A 54 13.58 1.75 -0.08
N THR A 55 12.98 0.68 -0.58
CA THR A 55 13.46 -0.69 -0.40
C THR A 55 13.78 -1.30 -1.77
N GLN A 56 14.97 -1.89 -1.89
CA GLN A 56 15.40 -2.64 -3.06
C GLN A 56 15.82 -4.04 -2.64
N CYS A 57 15.21 -5.05 -3.26
CA CYS A 57 15.53 -6.45 -3.00
C CYS A 57 15.81 -7.19 -4.31
N PHE A 58 16.90 -7.95 -4.34
CA PHE A 58 17.32 -8.76 -5.48
C PHE A 58 17.14 -10.24 -5.13
N ARG A 59 16.50 -10.99 -6.00
CA ARG A 59 16.24 -12.42 -5.88
C ARG A 59 16.76 -13.18 -7.11
N PRO A 60 18.08 -13.35 -7.24
CA PRO A 60 18.69 -14.04 -8.38
C PRO A 60 18.55 -15.56 -8.25
N ARG A 61 18.59 -16.28 -9.37
CA ARG A 61 18.49 -17.76 -9.38
C ARG A 61 19.60 -18.47 -8.62
N PHE A 62 20.81 -17.93 -8.58
CA PHE A 62 21.94 -18.54 -7.88
C PHE A 62 21.74 -18.65 -6.35
N MET A 63 20.79 -17.92 -5.78
CA MET A 63 20.37 -18.03 -4.37
C MET A 63 19.33 -19.14 -4.15
N GLY A 64 19.04 -19.99 -5.14
CA GLY A 64 18.09 -21.09 -5.04
C GLY A 64 16.64 -20.70 -5.38
N ASN A 65 16.44 -19.55 -6.00
CA ASN A 65 15.09 -19.09 -6.38
C ASN A 65 14.58 -19.80 -7.64
N ASP A 66 13.32 -20.22 -7.62
CA ASP A 66 12.63 -20.77 -8.79
C ASP A 66 12.52 -19.71 -9.91
N TYR A 67 12.34 -18.45 -9.52
CA TYR A 67 12.19 -17.31 -10.43
C TYR A 67 13.16 -16.19 -10.07
N ALA A 68 13.82 -15.62 -11.08
CA ALA A 68 14.70 -14.46 -10.88
C ALA A 68 13.95 -13.15 -11.10
N PHE A 69 14.00 -12.28 -10.10
CA PHE A 69 13.40 -10.94 -10.17
C PHE A 69 14.03 -9.99 -9.13
N SER A 70 13.75 -8.72 -9.27
CA SER A 70 14.06 -7.73 -8.24
C SER A 70 12.83 -6.87 -7.95
N THR A 71 12.69 -6.47 -6.69
CA THR A 71 11.58 -5.63 -6.23
C THR A 71 12.12 -4.30 -5.76
N THR A 72 11.57 -3.23 -6.28
CA THR A 72 11.77 -1.85 -5.80
C THR A 72 10.46 -1.38 -5.18
N GLU A 73 10.49 -0.99 -3.92
CA GLU A 73 9.35 -0.39 -3.22
C GLU A 73 9.71 1.03 -2.80
N LEU A 74 8.83 1.97 -3.10
CA LEU A 74 8.95 3.35 -2.65
C LEU A 74 7.64 3.76 -1.99
N GLN A 75 7.75 4.34 -0.79
CA GLN A 75 6.68 5.03 -0.10
C GLN A 75 7.13 6.45 0.20
N VAL A 76 6.26 7.40 -0.06
CA VAL A 76 6.46 8.82 0.24
C VAL A 76 5.19 9.35 0.88
N ASP A 77 5.28 9.74 2.15
CA ASP A 77 4.18 10.35 2.88
C ASP A 77 4.58 11.77 3.26
N ALA A 78 3.73 12.74 2.93
CA ALA A 78 3.93 14.14 3.28
C ALA A 78 2.75 14.66 4.12
N TYR A 79 3.07 15.51 5.10
CA TYR A 79 2.08 16.05 6.04
C TYR A 79 2.26 17.54 6.20
N GLN A 80 1.17 18.29 6.14
CA GLN A 80 1.18 19.73 6.31
C GLN A 80 -0.07 20.24 7.01
N LYS A 81 0.12 21.17 7.92
CA LYS A 81 -0.98 21.91 8.55
C LYS A 81 -1.50 22.95 7.55
N VAL A 82 -2.76 22.88 7.19
CA VAL A 82 -3.37 23.77 6.18
C VAL A 82 -4.11 24.93 6.83
N TRP A 83 -4.91 24.65 7.86
CA TRP A 83 -5.57 25.65 8.71
C TRP A 83 -5.76 25.10 10.12
N LYS A 84 -6.41 25.86 10.99
CA LYS A 84 -6.61 25.48 12.39
C LYS A 84 -7.32 24.13 12.52
N GLY A 85 -6.62 23.14 13.07
CA GLY A 85 -7.13 21.80 13.30
C GLY A 85 -7.20 20.91 12.04
N ALA A 86 -6.67 21.38 10.90
CA ALA A 86 -6.65 20.61 9.66
C ALA A 86 -5.23 20.19 9.26
N ILE A 87 -5.09 18.95 8.88
CA ILE A 87 -3.87 18.34 8.35
C ILE A 87 -4.19 17.79 6.98
N LEU A 88 -3.41 18.18 5.97
CA LEU A 88 -3.37 17.52 4.68
C LEU A 88 -2.27 16.46 4.73
N ALA A 89 -2.63 15.22 4.44
CA ALA A 89 -1.72 14.10 4.37
C ALA A 89 -1.74 13.51 2.95
N GLU A 90 -0.59 13.33 2.39
CA GLU A 90 -0.39 12.83 1.03
C GLU A 90 0.43 11.54 1.12
N ASP A 91 0.02 10.51 0.39
CA ASP A 91 0.68 9.21 0.36
C ASP A 91 0.83 8.75 -1.09
N PHE A 92 2.05 8.40 -1.46
CA PHE A 92 2.38 7.76 -2.71
C PHE A 92 3.14 6.48 -2.45
N ARG A 93 2.67 5.40 -3.05
CA ARG A 93 3.32 4.08 -2.97
C ARG A 93 3.47 3.45 -4.34
N THR A 94 4.59 2.81 -4.53
CA THR A 94 4.81 1.98 -5.71
C THR A 94 5.59 0.72 -5.36
N MET A 95 5.26 -0.37 -6.02
CA MET A 95 6.00 -1.63 -5.99
C MET A 95 6.26 -2.06 -7.43
N LEU A 96 7.53 -2.16 -7.80
CA LEU A 96 7.98 -2.48 -9.15
C LEU A 96 8.78 -3.77 -9.12
N ASN A 97 8.26 -4.83 -9.74
CA ASN A 97 8.94 -6.11 -9.89
C ASN A 97 9.53 -6.25 -11.29
N PHE A 98 10.83 -6.27 -11.40
CA PHE A 98 11.55 -6.46 -12.66
C PHE A 98 11.99 -7.91 -12.80
N GLY A 99 11.76 -8.51 -13.96
CA GLY A 99 11.98 -9.93 -14.20
C GLY A 99 10.69 -10.74 -14.11
N ASN A 100 10.77 -11.95 -13.56
CA ASN A 100 9.63 -12.87 -13.46
C ASN A 100 9.32 -13.17 -11.99
N PRO A 101 8.58 -12.31 -11.29
CA PRO A 101 8.16 -12.58 -9.91
C PRO A 101 7.24 -13.78 -9.88
N SER A 102 7.35 -14.62 -8.84
CA SER A 102 6.37 -15.67 -8.60
C SER A 102 4.98 -15.05 -8.37
N TRP A 103 3.93 -15.83 -8.58
CA TRP A 103 2.55 -15.34 -8.43
C TRP A 103 2.26 -14.74 -7.06
N GLY A 104 2.85 -15.28 -6.00
CA GLY A 104 2.67 -14.79 -4.63
C GLY A 104 3.48 -13.53 -4.32
N MET A 105 4.47 -13.18 -5.17
CA MET A 105 5.31 -11.98 -5.03
C MET A 105 4.85 -10.84 -5.96
N MET A 106 3.74 -11.02 -6.68
CA MET A 106 3.14 -9.96 -7.48
C MET A 106 2.61 -8.82 -6.58
N ALA A 107 2.62 -7.62 -7.12
CA ALA A 107 2.07 -6.45 -6.45
C ALA A 107 0.54 -6.55 -6.31
N LEU A 108 0.05 -6.41 -5.09
CA LEU A 108 -1.37 -6.45 -4.73
C LEU A 108 -1.86 -5.04 -4.43
N LEU A 109 -3.04 -4.70 -4.93
CA LEU A 109 -3.68 -3.41 -4.67
C LEU A 109 -4.82 -3.60 -3.65
N GLY A 110 -4.98 -2.60 -2.76
CA GLY A 110 -6.01 -2.57 -1.73
C GLY A 110 -5.54 -3.18 -0.41
N ASN A 111 -5.61 -2.39 0.65
CA ASN A 111 -5.38 -2.82 2.03
C ASN A 111 -6.03 -1.81 3.01
N SER A 112 -5.77 -1.97 4.31
CA SER A 112 -6.31 -1.07 5.34
C SER A 112 -5.72 0.35 5.33
N ASN A 113 -4.61 0.58 4.65
CA ASN A 113 -3.87 1.84 4.67
C ASN A 113 -3.95 2.60 3.35
N SER A 114 -3.92 1.90 2.23
CA SER A 114 -4.03 2.48 0.89
C SER A 114 -5.11 1.80 0.08
N MET A 115 -5.71 2.52 -0.86
CA MET A 115 -6.81 1.99 -1.69
C MET A 115 -7.91 1.32 -0.85
N ARG A 116 -8.29 1.97 0.26
CA ARG A 116 -9.29 1.51 1.21
C ARG A 116 -10.65 1.30 0.54
N GLY A 117 -11.28 0.15 0.79
CA GLY A 117 -12.54 -0.26 0.12
C GLY A 117 -12.34 -1.26 -1.00
N TYR A 118 -11.09 -1.48 -1.45
CA TYR A 118 -10.77 -2.59 -2.34
C TYR A 118 -10.38 -3.83 -1.54
N TYR A 119 -10.85 -5.00 -1.98
CA TYR A 119 -10.40 -6.26 -1.45
C TYR A 119 -8.95 -6.52 -1.89
N GLU A 120 -8.06 -6.77 -0.93
CA GLU A 120 -6.64 -6.99 -1.18
C GLU A 120 -6.41 -8.17 -2.14
N GLY A 121 -5.60 -7.94 -3.16
CA GLY A 121 -5.26 -8.94 -4.16
C GLY A 121 -6.32 -9.19 -5.24
N ARG A 122 -7.47 -8.52 -5.22
CA ARG A 122 -8.42 -8.56 -6.33
C ARG A 122 -7.78 -8.01 -7.63
N TYR A 123 -6.97 -6.98 -7.49
CA TYR A 123 -6.16 -6.42 -8.56
C TYR A 123 -4.70 -6.72 -8.24
N ARG A 124 -4.05 -7.48 -9.11
CA ARG A 124 -2.65 -7.87 -8.99
C ARG A 124 -1.97 -7.89 -10.34
N ASP A 125 -0.71 -7.49 -10.35
CA ASP A 125 0.15 -7.58 -11.52
C ASP A 125 1.62 -7.48 -11.07
N LYS A 126 2.56 -7.42 -12.00
CA LYS A 126 3.99 -7.25 -11.70
C LYS A 126 4.27 -5.95 -10.93
N HIS A 127 3.62 -4.89 -11.31
CA HIS A 127 3.84 -3.55 -10.76
C HIS A 127 2.55 -2.97 -10.22
N LYS A 128 2.66 -2.11 -9.21
CA LYS A 128 1.56 -1.24 -8.77
C LYS A 128 2.06 0.17 -8.53
N MET A 129 1.16 1.12 -8.71
CA MET A 129 1.32 2.52 -8.28
C MET A 129 0.01 2.98 -7.68
N GLU A 130 0.08 3.68 -6.57
CA GLU A 130 -1.08 4.22 -5.86
C GLU A 130 -0.72 5.56 -5.22
N ALA A 131 -1.66 6.48 -5.23
CA ALA A 131 -1.55 7.77 -4.59
C ALA A 131 -2.87 8.15 -3.94
N GLN A 132 -2.82 8.78 -2.78
CA GLN A 132 -4.00 9.30 -2.10
C GLN A 132 -3.67 10.60 -1.37
N VAL A 133 -4.70 11.42 -1.21
CA VAL A 133 -4.67 12.64 -0.43
C VAL A 133 -5.79 12.58 0.59
N GLU A 134 -5.48 12.87 1.83
CA GLU A 134 -6.37 12.77 2.97
C GLU A 134 -6.39 14.09 3.73
N LEU A 135 -7.57 14.64 3.95
CA LEU A 135 -7.80 15.80 4.79
C LEU A 135 -8.34 15.32 6.14
N ARG A 136 -7.59 15.58 7.20
CA ARG A 136 -7.95 15.28 8.59
C ARG A 136 -8.34 16.56 9.28
N GLN A 137 -9.59 16.69 9.73
CA GLN A 137 -10.11 17.85 10.42
C GLN A 137 -10.47 17.52 11.86
N HIS A 138 -9.80 18.14 12.81
CA HIS A 138 -10.21 18.12 14.20
C HIS A 138 -11.51 18.91 14.38
N ILE A 139 -12.52 18.31 14.99
CA ILE A 139 -13.85 18.91 15.15
C ILE A 139 -14.07 19.38 16.60
N TRP A 140 -13.92 18.46 17.56
CA TRP A 140 -14.23 18.79 18.94
C TRP A 140 -13.60 17.78 19.91
N LYS A 141 -12.92 18.29 20.97
CA LYS A 141 -12.26 17.47 22.01
C LYS A 141 -11.32 16.41 21.40
N ARG A 142 -11.76 15.15 21.38
CA ARG A 142 -11.00 13.99 20.91
C ARG A 142 -11.51 13.45 19.56
N ASN A 143 -12.35 14.24 18.87
CA ASN A 143 -13.04 13.78 17.67
C ASN A 143 -12.52 14.53 16.44
N SER A 144 -12.17 13.77 15.40
CA SER A 144 -11.80 14.29 14.11
C SER A 144 -12.51 13.54 13.00
N LEU A 145 -12.74 14.23 11.91
CA LEU A 145 -13.26 13.65 10.68
C LEU A 145 -12.18 13.66 9.61
N THR A 146 -12.25 12.68 8.74
CA THR A 146 -11.29 12.49 7.66
C THR A 146 -12.04 12.23 6.37
N VAL A 147 -11.58 12.84 5.28
CA VAL A 147 -12.03 12.53 3.92
C VAL A 147 -10.80 12.30 3.06
N TRP A 148 -10.89 11.39 2.12
CA TRP A 148 -9.77 11.12 1.21
C TRP A 148 -10.24 10.83 -0.21
N VAL A 149 -9.36 11.08 -1.12
CA VAL A 149 -9.45 10.68 -2.52
C VAL A 149 -8.10 10.14 -2.96
N GLY A 150 -8.12 9.12 -3.79
CA GLY A 150 -6.93 8.50 -4.33
C GLY A 150 -7.20 7.75 -5.60
N ALA A 151 -6.13 7.24 -6.18
CA ALA A 151 -6.18 6.40 -7.35
C ALA A 151 -5.01 5.42 -7.35
N GLY A 152 -5.23 4.24 -7.90
CA GLY A 152 -4.19 3.25 -8.06
C GLY A 152 -4.33 2.46 -9.34
N THR A 153 -3.27 1.77 -9.72
CA THR A 153 -3.26 0.89 -10.87
C THR A 153 -2.27 -0.25 -10.67
N VAL A 154 -2.56 -1.37 -11.28
CA VAL A 154 -1.60 -2.48 -11.44
C VAL A 154 -1.33 -2.71 -12.92
N PHE A 155 -0.10 -3.08 -13.27
CA PHE A 155 0.30 -3.23 -14.66
C PHE A 155 1.51 -4.17 -14.83
N SER A 156 1.57 -4.84 -15.98
CA SER A 156 2.69 -5.72 -16.34
C SER A 156 3.83 -4.97 -17.05
N LYS A 157 3.50 -3.89 -17.78
CA LYS A 157 4.43 -3.00 -18.49
C LYS A 157 3.95 -1.56 -18.38
N PHE A 158 4.87 -0.60 -18.33
CA PHE A 158 4.53 0.83 -18.25
C PHE A 158 3.69 1.29 -19.46
N SER A 159 3.90 0.72 -20.64
CA SER A 159 3.10 1.00 -21.85
C SER A 159 1.64 0.55 -21.72
N ASN A 160 1.31 -0.30 -20.76
CA ASN A 160 -0.05 -0.81 -20.53
C ASN A 160 -0.87 0.08 -19.61
N ILE A 161 -0.28 1.11 -19.02
CA ILE A 161 -1.00 2.06 -18.17
C ILE A 161 -1.93 2.88 -19.07
N ARG A 162 -3.24 2.71 -18.86
CA ARG A 162 -4.30 3.46 -19.57
C ARG A 162 -5.28 3.99 -18.55
N SER A 163 -5.93 5.10 -18.84
CA SER A 163 -6.91 5.74 -17.96
C SER A 163 -8.03 4.79 -17.51
N ARG A 164 -8.45 3.86 -18.36
CA ARG A 164 -9.47 2.84 -18.03
C ARG A 164 -9.03 1.84 -16.94
N HIS A 165 -7.72 1.69 -16.73
CA HIS A 165 -7.15 0.80 -15.72
C HIS A 165 -6.90 1.50 -14.38
N ILE A 166 -7.09 2.81 -14.34
CA ILE A 166 -7.00 3.56 -13.10
C ILE A 166 -8.23 3.23 -12.24
N LEU A 167 -7.96 2.88 -11.01
CA LEU A 167 -8.93 2.51 -10.00
C LEU A 167 -9.07 3.68 -9.01
N PRO A 168 -10.18 4.44 -9.04
CA PRO A 168 -10.41 5.52 -8.09
C PRO A 168 -10.70 4.96 -6.70
N ASN A 169 -10.29 5.69 -5.68
CA ASN A 169 -10.59 5.41 -4.28
C ASN A 169 -11.00 6.71 -3.59
N TYR A 170 -12.05 6.66 -2.79
CA TYR A 170 -12.47 7.78 -1.96
C TYR A 170 -13.26 7.28 -0.75
N GLY A 171 -13.36 8.10 0.26
CA GLY A 171 -14.09 7.70 1.44
C GLY A 171 -14.10 8.76 2.52
N LEU A 172 -14.72 8.38 3.62
CA LEU A 172 -14.84 9.19 4.81
C LEU A 172 -14.49 8.35 6.04
N GLY A 173 -13.91 9.00 7.04
CA GLY A 173 -13.48 8.35 8.25
C GLY A 173 -13.74 9.20 9.49
N TYR A 174 -13.85 8.50 10.60
CA TYR A 174 -13.95 9.09 11.92
C TYR A 174 -12.73 8.69 12.73
N ARG A 175 -12.22 9.64 13.52
CA ARG A 175 -11.11 9.45 14.43
C ARG A 175 -11.51 9.80 15.83
N TRP A 176 -11.23 8.92 16.76
CA TRP A 176 -11.36 9.17 18.18
C TRP A 176 -9.99 9.04 18.84
N GLU A 177 -9.49 10.14 19.39
CA GLU A 177 -8.24 10.16 20.12
C GLU A 177 -8.38 9.46 21.47
N PHE A 178 -8.06 8.18 21.51
CA PHE A 178 -8.08 7.36 22.73
C PHE A 178 -7.04 7.84 23.75
N LYS A 179 -5.83 8.08 23.29
CA LYS A 179 -4.70 8.63 24.03
C LYS A 179 -4.04 9.70 23.18
N LYS A 180 -3.30 10.63 23.77
CA LYS A 180 -2.60 11.68 23.04
C LYS A 180 -1.83 11.11 21.84
N ASN A 181 -2.17 11.57 20.65
CA ASN A 181 -1.60 11.12 19.38
C ASN A 181 -1.85 9.64 19.03
N VAL A 182 -2.82 8.98 19.66
CA VAL A 182 -3.22 7.61 19.32
C VAL A 182 -4.71 7.61 19.02
N ASN A 183 -5.05 7.38 17.75
CA ASN A 183 -6.41 7.44 17.26
C ASN A 183 -7.00 6.03 17.04
N VAL A 184 -8.25 5.86 17.43
CA VAL A 184 -9.10 4.80 16.92
C VAL A 184 -9.68 5.28 15.60
N ARG A 185 -9.50 4.50 14.55
CA ARG A 185 -9.87 4.83 13.18
C ARG A 185 -11.04 3.98 12.71
N LEU A 186 -12.07 4.63 12.20
CA LEU A 186 -13.22 4.00 11.53
C LEU A 186 -13.31 4.62 10.14
N ASP A 187 -13.09 3.84 9.10
CA ASP A 187 -13.11 4.29 7.73
C ASP A 187 -14.17 3.54 6.93
N TYR A 188 -14.83 4.23 6.02
CA TYR A 188 -15.66 3.63 4.99
C TYR A 188 -15.18 4.08 3.62
N GLY A 189 -14.56 3.16 2.89
CA GLY A 189 -13.96 3.40 1.58
C GLY A 189 -14.82 2.90 0.44
N PHE A 190 -14.76 3.63 -0.67
CA PHE A 190 -15.45 3.30 -1.92
C PHE A 190 -14.43 3.14 -3.04
N GLY A 191 -14.73 2.20 -3.93
CA GLY A 191 -13.93 1.90 -5.10
C GLY A 191 -14.77 1.72 -6.36
N LYS A 192 -14.11 1.37 -7.46
CA LYS A 192 -14.74 1.13 -8.76
C LYS A 192 -15.71 -0.07 -8.69
N ALA A 193 -16.78 -0.01 -9.52
CA ALA A 193 -17.74 -1.11 -9.67
C ALA A 193 -18.46 -1.53 -8.38
N GLY A 194 -18.82 -0.54 -7.52
CA GLY A 194 -19.59 -0.78 -6.30
C GLY A 194 -18.79 -1.43 -5.18
N GLN A 195 -17.47 -1.50 -5.29
CA GLN A 195 -16.65 -1.97 -4.20
C GLN A 195 -16.67 -0.97 -3.06
N SER A 196 -16.86 -1.45 -1.85
CA SER A 196 -16.77 -0.65 -0.64
C SER A 196 -16.32 -1.53 0.53
N GLY A 197 -15.80 -0.91 1.57
CA GLY A 197 -15.37 -1.62 2.75
C GLY A 197 -15.36 -0.74 3.98
N PHE A 198 -15.79 -1.32 5.10
CA PHE A 198 -15.62 -0.75 6.43
C PHE A 198 -14.32 -1.25 7.03
N LEU A 199 -13.56 -0.34 7.60
CA LEU A 199 -12.24 -0.61 8.17
C LEU A 199 -12.18 -0.05 9.59
N PHE A 200 -11.72 -0.87 10.49
CA PHE A 200 -11.40 -0.51 11.87
C PHE A 200 -9.90 -0.69 12.10
N SER A 201 -9.25 0.29 12.68
CA SER A 201 -7.82 0.22 13.01
C SER A 201 -7.46 1.16 14.15
N ILE A 202 -6.24 1.03 14.63
CA ILE A 202 -5.62 1.96 15.59
C ILE A 202 -4.50 2.70 14.84
N ASN A 203 -4.30 3.98 15.13
CA ASN A 203 -3.45 4.94 14.42
C ASN A 203 -3.96 5.31 13.02
N GLU A 204 -3.21 6.18 12.33
CA GLU A 204 -3.57 6.65 11.01
C GLU A 204 -3.23 5.64 9.90
N ALA A 205 -3.70 5.90 8.69
CA ALA A 205 -3.47 5.03 7.55
C ALA A 205 -2.02 5.08 7.07
N PHE A 206 -1.41 6.26 7.22
CA PHE A 206 -0.01 6.55 6.86
C PHE A 206 0.45 7.79 7.59
#